data_8271aba8adc7f67680d524729e7ea6d0
#
_entry.id   8271aba8adc7f67680d524729e7ea6d0
#
_cell.length_a   1.000
_cell.length_b   1.000
_cell.length_c   1.000
_cell.angle_alpha   90.00
_cell.angle_beta   90.00
_cell.angle_gamma   90.00
#
_symmetry.space_group_name_H-M   'P 1'
#
loop_
_entity.id
_entity.type
_entity.pdbx_description
1 polymer ?
#
loop_
_entity_poly.entity_id
_entity_poly.type
_entity_poly.pdbx_seq_one_letter_code
_entity_poly.pdbx_strand_id
1 'polypeptide(L)'
;MLFVFSKPLLLLLLLSVAGGLFRAALASSPEPTSNGTTIYDLLPKFGLPPGLLPDTVINFILSDNGSFVVNLAGPCYVEFEYLTYYEPRITGTVHYGSIDDLKGIQVRRFLIWFDVDSIRVDLPPADFIYFQVGWISRKLTVGQFETVHSCRDNALGYGRIKDAAERVIQLPGLM
;
A
#
# COMPACT_ATOMS: atom_id res chain seq x y z
N MET A 1 37.96 -75.54 13.86
CA MET A 1 36.53 -75.30 14.14
C MET A 1 36.30 -73.79 14.03
N LEU A 2 35.71 -73.39 12.91
CA LEU A 2 35.41 -71.97 12.63
C LEU A 2 34.08 -71.63 13.27
N PHE A 3 34.03 -70.54 14.11
CA PHE A 3 32.83 -69.94 14.50
C PHE A 3 32.60 -68.68 13.67
N VAL A 4 31.61 -68.80 12.77
CA VAL A 4 31.10 -67.71 11.98
C VAL A 4 30.16 -66.89 12.87
N PHE A 5 30.55 -65.67 13.30
CA PHE A 5 29.67 -64.76 13.94
C PHE A 5 28.91 -63.95 12.89
N SER A 6 27.63 -64.18 12.92
CA SER A 6 26.63 -63.55 12.05
C SER A 6 26.59 -62.02 12.17
N LYS A 7 26.66 -61.34 11.04
CA LYS A 7 26.67 -59.89 10.84
C LYS A 7 25.31 -59.14 10.88
N PRO A 8 24.18 -59.65 11.43
CA PRO A 8 22.96 -58.86 11.40
C PRO A 8 22.72 -57.98 12.65
N LEU A 9 23.52 -58.09 13.71
CA LEU A 9 23.24 -57.36 14.95
C LEU A 9 23.83 -55.93 14.98
N LEU A 10 24.80 -55.66 14.10
CA LEU A 10 25.43 -54.30 14.04
C LEU A 10 24.68 -53.33 13.13
N LEU A 11 23.79 -53.83 12.28
CA LEU A 11 23.01 -52.97 11.35
C LEU A 11 21.76 -52.35 11.98
N LEU A 12 21.27 -52.92 13.08
CA LEU A 12 20.08 -52.44 13.79
C LEU A 12 20.35 -51.30 14.78
N LEU A 13 21.62 -51.04 15.11
CA LEU A 13 22.03 -50.00 16.05
C LEU A 13 22.33 -48.64 15.37
N LEU A 14 22.41 -48.60 14.02
CA LEU A 14 22.70 -47.39 13.26
C LEU A 14 21.46 -46.67 12.71
N LEU A 15 20.25 -47.24 12.88
CA LEU A 15 19.00 -46.65 12.38
C LEU A 15 18.21 -45.86 13.40
N SER A 16 18.70 -45.72 14.63
CA SER A 16 17.96 -45.03 15.73
C SER A 16 18.41 -43.58 16.02
N VAL A 17 19.31 -42.96 15.24
CA VAL A 17 19.84 -41.61 15.53
C VAL A 17 19.45 -40.57 14.47
N ALA A 18 18.67 -40.94 13.45
CA ALA A 18 18.24 -40.02 12.39
C ALA A 18 16.81 -39.47 12.59
N GLY A 19 16.26 -39.54 13.82
CA GLY A 19 14.93 -39.03 14.19
C GLY A 19 15.02 -37.82 15.10
N GLY A 20 15.86 -36.84 14.77
CA GLY A 20 16.03 -35.67 15.61
C GLY A 20 16.04 -34.34 14.83
N LEU A 21 14.96 -33.59 14.99
CA LEU A 21 14.98 -32.15 14.89
C LEU A 21 15.00 -31.52 13.46
N PHE A 22 14.02 -31.83 12.63
CA PHE A 22 13.47 -30.81 11.77
C PHE A 22 12.55 -29.93 12.64
N ARG A 23 13.17 -29.04 13.40
CA ARG A 23 12.48 -27.89 13.96
C ARG A 23 12.20 -26.97 12.78
N ALA A 24 11.01 -27.08 12.21
CA ALA A 24 10.48 -26.07 11.31
C ALA A 24 10.55 -24.75 12.07
N ALA A 25 11.47 -23.91 11.70
CA ALA A 25 11.43 -22.51 12.03
C ALA A 25 10.15 -21.97 11.38
N LEU A 26 9.08 -21.87 12.16
CA LEU A 26 7.95 -21.04 11.82
C LEU A 26 8.54 -19.64 11.64
N ALA A 27 8.74 -19.24 10.40
CA ALA A 27 8.96 -17.85 10.05
C ALA A 27 7.73 -17.12 10.57
N SER A 28 7.87 -16.46 11.71
CA SER A 28 6.92 -15.48 12.19
C SER A 28 6.88 -14.40 11.13
N SER A 29 5.87 -14.43 10.28
CA SER A 29 5.48 -13.24 9.53
C SER A 29 5.32 -12.13 10.57
N PRO A 30 5.88 -10.94 10.38
CA PRO A 30 5.59 -9.82 11.24
C PRO A 30 4.08 -9.59 11.15
N GLU A 31 3.35 -9.98 12.18
CA GLU A 31 1.96 -9.58 12.31
C GLU A 31 1.95 -8.05 12.35
N PRO A 32 1.04 -7.41 11.57
CA PRO A 32 0.83 -5.97 11.71
C PRO A 32 0.28 -5.76 13.12
N THR A 33 1.14 -5.32 14.03
CA THR A 33 0.73 -4.85 15.36
C THR A 33 0.01 -3.53 15.21
N SER A 34 -1.22 -3.58 14.70
CA SER A 34 -2.17 -2.53 14.97
C SER A 34 -2.94 -2.96 16.22
N ASN A 35 -2.67 -2.38 17.37
CA ASN A 35 -3.48 -2.46 18.58
C ASN A 35 -4.89 -1.84 18.34
N GLY A 36 -5.59 -2.26 17.31
CA GLY A 36 -6.88 -1.70 16.91
C GLY A 36 -6.83 -0.26 16.36
N THR A 37 -5.63 0.36 16.24
CA THR A 37 -5.48 1.71 15.68
C THR A 37 -5.38 1.62 14.17
N THR A 38 -6.26 2.30 13.47
CA THR A 38 -6.23 2.40 12.01
C THR A 38 -5.25 3.50 11.57
N ILE A 39 -4.82 3.47 10.30
CA ILE A 39 -4.02 4.56 9.73
C ILE A 39 -4.78 5.90 9.77
N TYR A 40 -6.10 5.86 9.66
CA TYR A 40 -6.97 7.04 9.69
C TYR A 40 -7.06 7.68 11.10
N ASP A 41 -6.85 6.88 12.17
CA ASP A 41 -6.72 7.37 13.54
C ASP A 41 -5.32 7.89 13.83
N LEU A 42 -4.33 7.42 13.05
CA LEU A 42 -2.94 7.77 13.23
C LEU A 42 -2.59 9.09 12.56
N LEU A 43 -3.06 9.34 11.34
CA LEU A 43 -2.78 10.57 10.58
C LEU A 43 -3.08 11.85 11.38
N PRO A 44 -4.22 11.98 12.09
CA PRO A 44 -4.51 13.16 12.91
C PRO A 44 -3.52 13.37 14.07
N LYS A 45 -2.91 12.31 14.60
CA LYS A 45 -1.87 12.43 15.64
C LYS A 45 -0.59 13.08 15.11
N PHE A 46 -0.37 13.02 13.80
CA PHE A 46 0.69 13.76 13.11
C PHE A 46 0.22 15.11 12.54
N GLY A 47 -0.98 15.58 12.90
CA GLY A 47 -1.53 16.83 12.38
C GLY A 47 -1.93 16.77 10.90
N LEU A 48 -2.15 15.56 10.37
CA LEU A 48 -2.52 15.30 8.99
C LEU A 48 -4.00 14.89 8.90
N PRO A 49 -4.76 15.31 7.88
CA PRO A 49 -6.15 14.90 7.74
C PRO A 49 -6.28 13.41 7.38
N PRO A 50 -7.30 12.69 7.90
CA PRO A 50 -7.45 11.26 7.70
C PRO A 50 -7.71 10.87 6.24
N GLY A 51 -8.34 11.73 5.46
CA GLY A 51 -8.70 11.49 4.06
C GLY A 51 -7.57 11.65 3.05
N LEU A 52 -6.30 11.76 3.51
CA LEU A 52 -5.13 11.70 2.62
C LEU A 52 -4.95 10.33 1.97
N LEU A 53 -5.50 9.28 2.57
CA LEU A 53 -5.46 7.91 2.05
C LEU A 53 -6.88 7.41 1.79
N PRO A 54 -7.07 6.56 0.75
CA PRO A 54 -8.35 5.97 0.42
C PRO A 54 -8.76 4.88 1.43
N ASP A 55 -10.03 4.47 1.40
CA ASP A 55 -10.62 3.46 2.29
C ASP A 55 -10.13 2.02 2.07
N THR A 56 -9.26 1.80 1.08
CA THR A 56 -8.77 0.46 0.67
C THR A 56 -7.44 0.06 1.31
N VAL A 57 -7.00 0.74 2.37
CA VAL A 57 -5.80 0.35 3.11
C VAL A 57 -6.02 -1.01 3.80
N ILE A 58 -5.17 -2.00 3.48
CA ILE A 58 -5.18 -3.33 4.10
C ILE A 58 -4.22 -3.44 5.28
N ASN A 59 -3.07 -2.79 5.21
CA ASN A 59 -2.12 -2.73 6.31
C ASN A 59 -1.17 -1.55 6.16
N PHE A 60 -0.49 -1.21 7.24
CA PHE A 60 0.59 -0.24 7.24
C PHE A 60 1.69 -0.61 8.22
N ILE A 61 2.88 -0.11 7.99
CA ILE A 61 4.05 -0.21 8.86
C ILE A 61 4.56 1.22 9.09
N LEU A 62 4.78 1.58 10.33
CA LEU A 62 5.42 2.84 10.72
C LEU A 62 6.62 2.51 11.59
N SER A 63 7.79 3.00 11.20
CA SER A 63 9.04 2.84 11.94
C SER A 63 9.26 4.02 12.91
N ASP A 64 10.09 3.85 13.91
CA ASP A 64 10.39 4.86 14.93
C ASP A 64 11.02 6.14 14.34
N ASN A 65 11.70 6.03 13.20
CA ASN A 65 12.27 7.17 12.47
C ASN A 65 11.24 7.92 11.57
N GLY A 66 9.96 7.54 11.62
CA GLY A 66 8.90 8.12 10.81
C GLY A 66 8.75 7.51 9.41
N SER A 67 9.65 6.62 8.97
CA SER A 67 9.49 5.94 7.68
C SER A 67 8.26 5.03 7.70
N PHE A 68 7.44 5.10 6.67
CA PHE A 68 6.22 4.30 6.59
C PHE A 68 6.05 3.57 5.26
N VAL A 69 5.29 2.49 5.32
CA VAL A 69 4.77 1.76 4.16
C VAL A 69 3.28 1.54 4.39
N VAL A 70 2.46 1.91 3.42
CA VAL A 70 1.02 1.64 3.38
C VAL A 70 0.72 0.77 2.18
N ASN A 71 -0.01 -0.32 2.38
CA ASN A 71 -0.45 -1.20 1.31
C ASN A 71 -1.96 -1.11 1.14
N LEU A 72 -2.40 -0.88 -0.10
CA LEU A 72 -3.78 -0.85 -0.51
C LEU A 72 -4.21 -2.20 -1.11
N ALA A 73 -5.50 -2.48 -1.15
CA ALA A 73 -6.06 -3.67 -1.79
C ALA A 73 -5.78 -3.73 -3.31
N GLY A 74 -5.51 -2.59 -3.92
CA GLY A 74 -5.19 -2.45 -5.33
C GLY A 74 -4.94 -0.99 -5.70
N PRO A 75 -4.66 -0.70 -6.99
CA PRO A 75 -4.58 0.66 -7.46
C PRO A 75 -5.92 1.37 -7.28
N CYS A 76 -5.87 2.65 -6.92
CA CYS A 76 -7.04 3.40 -6.50
C CYS A 76 -7.07 4.78 -7.15
N TYR A 77 -8.25 5.22 -7.57
CA TYR A 77 -8.49 6.57 -8.04
C TYR A 77 -9.47 7.28 -7.11
N VAL A 78 -9.11 8.49 -6.68
CA VAL A 78 -9.97 9.37 -5.89
C VAL A 78 -10.07 10.73 -6.59
N GLU A 79 -11.27 11.28 -6.66
CA GLU A 79 -11.50 12.59 -7.24
C GLU A 79 -11.58 13.64 -6.13
N PHE A 80 -10.50 14.38 -5.95
CA PHE A 80 -10.44 15.65 -5.23
C PHE A 80 -10.61 16.83 -6.22
N GLU A 81 -10.07 17.99 -5.92
CA GLU A 81 -9.94 19.07 -6.91
C GLU A 81 -9.16 18.59 -8.15
N TYR A 82 -8.22 17.66 -7.95
CA TYR A 82 -7.51 16.93 -9.01
C TYR A 82 -7.76 15.44 -8.86
N LEU A 83 -7.93 14.74 -9.98
CA LEU A 83 -7.97 13.29 -9.97
C LEU A 83 -6.63 12.77 -9.46
N THR A 84 -6.67 12.00 -8.38
CA THR A 84 -5.51 11.44 -7.69
C THR A 84 -5.48 9.92 -7.91
N TYR A 85 -4.33 9.40 -8.24
CA TYR A 85 -4.05 7.99 -8.37
C TYR A 85 -3.14 7.54 -7.23
N TYR A 86 -3.50 6.41 -6.62
CA TYR A 86 -2.74 5.76 -5.58
C TYR A 86 -2.25 4.41 -6.09
N GLU A 87 -0.95 4.17 -6.00
CA GLU A 87 -0.36 2.87 -6.24
C GLU A 87 -0.74 1.89 -5.11
N PRO A 88 -0.70 0.56 -5.35
CA PRO A 88 -0.96 -0.43 -4.30
C PRO A 88 -0.01 -0.33 -3.11
N ARG A 89 1.16 0.29 -3.28
CA ARG A 89 2.15 0.51 -2.25
C ARG A 89 2.56 1.98 -2.20
N ILE A 90 2.35 2.60 -1.05
CA ILE A 90 2.71 4.00 -0.78
C ILE A 90 3.81 4.00 0.28
N THR A 91 4.83 4.81 0.09
CA THR A 91 5.94 4.95 1.04
C THR A 91 6.31 6.41 1.24
N GLY A 92 6.95 6.72 2.36
CA GLY A 92 7.44 8.06 2.66
C GLY A 92 7.96 8.15 4.08
N THR A 93 8.18 9.36 4.54
CA THR A 93 8.56 9.66 5.92
C THR A 93 7.58 10.68 6.49
N VAL A 94 6.90 10.33 7.57
CA VAL A 94 5.93 11.20 8.24
C VAL A 94 6.60 11.97 9.37
N HIS A 95 6.31 13.27 9.43
CA HIS A 95 6.62 14.18 10.51
C HIS A 95 5.33 14.89 10.96
N TYR A 96 5.39 15.60 12.07
CA TYR A 96 4.24 16.40 12.49
C TYR A 96 3.95 17.51 11.45
N GLY A 97 2.77 17.46 10.86
CA GLY A 97 2.31 18.38 9.82
C GLY A 97 2.91 18.14 8.43
N SER A 98 3.70 17.08 8.20
CA SER A 98 4.25 16.82 6.88
C SER A 98 4.48 15.34 6.57
N ILE A 99 4.55 15.06 5.27
CA ILE A 99 5.05 13.81 4.70
C ILE A 99 6.11 14.20 3.67
N ASP A 100 7.29 13.64 3.80
CA ASP A 100 8.40 13.84 2.86
C ASP A 100 8.78 12.51 2.17
N ASP A 101 9.53 12.58 1.08
CA ASP A 101 9.96 11.42 0.27
C ASP A 101 8.80 10.50 -0.15
N LEU A 102 7.65 11.11 -0.40
CA LEU A 102 6.42 10.39 -0.74
C LEU A 102 6.54 9.72 -2.11
N LYS A 103 6.09 8.47 -2.18
CA LYS A 103 6.00 7.68 -3.41
C LYS A 103 4.68 6.93 -3.46
N GLY A 104 4.18 6.72 -4.68
CA GLY A 104 2.95 5.95 -4.91
C GLY A 104 1.68 6.79 -4.90
N ILE A 105 1.79 8.13 -4.94
CA ILE A 105 0.65 9.03 -5.13
C ILE A 105 0.94 9.94 -6.32
N GLN A 106 -0.01 10.01 -7.26
CA GLN A 106 0.07 10.86 -8.45
C GLN A 106 -1.19 11.70 -8.58
N VAL A 107 -1.05 12.88 -9.14
CA VAL A 107 -2.17 13.76 -9.48
C VAL A 107 -2.20 14.01 -10.98
N ARG A 108 -3.42 14.00 -11.54
CA ARG A 108 -3.61 14.29 -12.96
C ARG A 108 -3.93 15.76 -13.15
N ARG A 109 -3.11 16.40 -14.00
CA ARG A 109 -3.40 17.75 -14.48
C ARG A 109 -3.32 17.78 -16.01
N PHE A 110 -4.37 18.33 -16.62
CA PHE A 110 -4.60 18.20 -18.05
C PHE A 110 -4.71 16.70 -18.43
N LEU A 111 -3.77 16.12 -19.11
CA LEU A 111 -3.75 14.69 -19.47
C LEU A 111 -2.47 14.00 -18.97
N ILE A 112 -1.72 14.65 -18.08
CA ILE A 112 -0.41 14.19 -17.60
C ILE A 112 -0.53 13.87 -16.10
N TRP A 113 0.11 12.77 -15.69
CA TRP A 113 0.26 12.37 -14.30
C TRP A 113 1.58 12.91 -13.74
N PHE A 114 1.51 13.42 -12.54
CA PHE A 114 2.65 13.97 -11.82
C PHE A 114 2.73 13.32 -10.45
N ASP A 115 3.93 12.89 -10.07
CA ASP A 115 4.19 12.37 -8.73
C ASP A 115 4.05 13.47 -7.69
N VAL A 116 3.48 13.11 -6.53
CA VAL A 116 3.46 13.95 -5.33
C VAL A 116 4.66 13.58 -4.48
N ASP A 117 5.60 14.52 -4.33
CA ASP A 117 6.87 14.28 -3.63
C ASP A 117 6.77 14.52 -2.12
N SER A 118 5.96 15.49 -1.71
CA SER A 118 5.72 15.79 -0.29
C SER A 118 4.38 16.47 -0.06
N ILE A 119 3.90 16.38 1.19
CA ILE A 119 2.67 17.00 1.67
C ILE A 119 3.00 17.80 2.91
N ARG A 120 2.43 19.00 3.05
CA ARG A 120 2.56 19.85 4.25
C ARG A 120 1.23 20.46 4.60
N VAL A 121 0.95 20.55 5.89
CA VAL A 121 -0.25 21.18 6.46
C VAL A 121 0.18 22.37 7.31
N ASP A 122 -0.53 23.48 7.22
CA ASP A 122 -0.32 24.58 8.15
C ASP A 122 -0.61 24.15 9.60
N LEU A 123 0.06 24.75 10.57
CA LEU A 123 -0.22 24.45 11.99
C LEU A 123 -1.66 24.84 12.35
N PRO A 124 -2.34 24.06 13.21
CA PRO A 124 -3.73 24.31 13.57
C PRO A 124 -4.00 25.74 14.10
N PRO A 125 -5.15 26.34 13.68
CA PRO A 125 -6.16 25.78 12.79
C PRO A 125 -5.71 25.77 11.32
N ALA A 126 -5.63 24.55 10.73
CA ALA A 126 -5.15 24.36 9.37
C ALA A 126 -6.31 24.52 8.37
N ASP A 127 -6.30 25.58 7.58
CA ASP A 127 -7.26 25.77 6.49
C ASP A 127 -6.77 25.17 5.17
N PHE A 128 -5.44 24.97 5.07
CA PHE A 128 -4.80 24.62 3.81
C PHE A 128 -3.77 23.51 3.97
N ILE A 129 -3.65 22.76 2.87
CA ILE A 129 -2.67 21.71 2.67
C ILE A 129 -1.91 21.97 1.37
N TYR A 130 -0.62 21.68 1.37
CA TYR A 130 0.29 21.94 0.26
C TYR A 130 0.85 20.62 -0.26
N PHE A 131 0.74 20.41 -1.55
CA PHE A 131 1.28 19.27 -2.26
C PHE A 131 2.46 19.72 -3.12
N GLN A 132 3.62 19.15 -2.91
CA GLN A 132 4.78 19.36 -3.75
C GLN A 132 4.77 18.35 -4.90
N VAL A 133 4.80 18.88 -6.12
CA VAL A 133 4.77 18.12 -7.37
C VAL A 133 5.95 18.58 -8.22
N GLY A 134 7.07 17.88 -8.13
CA GLY A 134 8.34 18.33 -8.69
C GLY A 134 8.74 19.70 -8.12
N TRP A 135 8.88 20.70 -8.96
CA TRP A 135 9.24 22.07 -8.57
C TRP A 135 8.04 22.98 -8.27
N ILE A 136 6.82 22.48 -8.35
CA ILE A 136 5.57 23.24 -8.13
C ILE A 136 4.94 22.82 -6.80
N SER A 137 4.58 23.80 -5.97
CA SER A 137 3.71 23.60 -4.81
C SER A 137 2.26 23.98 -5.14
N ARG A 138 1.32 23.12 -4.74
CA ARG A 138 -0.13 23.33 -4.89
C ARG A 138 -0.79 23.44 -3.53
N LYS A 139 -1.49 24.55 -3.33
CA LYS A 139 -2.27 24.85 -2.15
C LYS A 139 -3.73 24.42 -2.39
N LEU A 140 -4.27 23.57 -1.52
CA LEU A 140 -5.65 23.12 -1.54
C LEU A 140 -6.30 23.38 -0.16
N THR A 141 -7.63 23.38 -0.10
CA THR A 141 -8.33 23.46 1.18
C THR A 141 -8.26 22.09 1.89
N VAL A 142 -7.98 22.09 3.19
CA VAL A 142 -7.88 20.85 3.99
C VAL A 142 -9.21 20.11 4.07
N GLY A 143 -10.34 20.83 3.98
CA GLY A 143 -11.69 20.28 4.13
C GLY A 143 -12.01 19.11 3.19
N GLN A 144 -11.41 19.07 1.99
CA GLN A 144 -11.60 17.93 1.09
C GLN A 144 -10.89 16.64 1.53
N PHE A 145 -10.02 16.73 2.53
CA PHE A 145 -9.26 15.58 3.10
C PHE A 145 -9.71 15.21 4.52
N GLU A 146 -10.74 15.83 5.06
CA GLU A 146 -11.26 15.52 6.40
C GLU A 146 -11.98 14.17 6.46
N THR A 147 -12.52 13.72 5.34
CA THR A 147 -13.20 12.43 5.22
C THR A 147 -12.42 11.46 4.36
N VAL A 148 -12.44 10.17 4.75
CA VAL A 148 -11.84 9.09 3.96
C VAL A 148 -12.70 8.85 2.72
N HIS A 149 -12.07 8.80 1.56
CA HIS A 149 -12.75 8.62 0.27
C HIS A 149 -12.67 7.19 -0.21
N SER A 150 -13.74 6.72 -0.86
CA SER A 150 -13.75 5.41 -1.50
C SER A 150 -13.06 5.44 -2.85
N CYS A 151 -12.37 4.33 -3.16
CA CYS A 151 -11.76 4.13 -4.46
C CYS A 151 -12.79 4.03 -5.57
N ARG A 152 -12.44 4.59 -6.71
CA ARG A 152 -13.12 4.34 -7.98
C ARG A 152 -12.26 3.39 -8.83
N ASP A 153 -12.89 2.38 -9.41
CA ASP A 153 -12.20 1.34 -10.18
C ASP A 153 -11.56 1.88 -11.48
N ASN A 154 -11.95 3.08 -11.93
CA ASN A 154 -11.49 3.65 -13.20
C ASN A 154 -11.22 5.15 -13.09
N ALA A 155 -10.09 5.59 -13.64
CA ALA A 155 -9.90 6.98 -14.04
C ALA A 155 -11.00 7.36 -15.03
N LEU A 156 -11.94 8.21 -14.62
CA LEU A 156 -13.14 8.65 -15.34
C LEU A 156 -13.05 8.50 -16.87
N GLY A 157 -13.80 7.57 -17.41
CA GLY A 157 -14.09 7.46 -18.84
C GLY A 157 -13.26 6.45 -19.64
N TYR A 158 -12.14 5.93 -19.12
CA TYR A 158 -11.36 4.94 -19.88
C TYR A 158 -12.11 3.59 -20.02
N GLY A 159 -12.88 3.19 -19.00
CA GLY A 159 -13.75 2.02 -19.05
C GLY A 159 -14.91 2.19 -20.04
N ARG A 160 -15.53 3.38 -20.07
CA ARG A 160 -16.63 3.65 -21.02
C ARG A 160 -16.18 3.68 -22.48
N ILE A 161 -14.96 4.14 -22.74
CA ILE A 161 -14.40 4.16 -24.11
C ILE A 161 -14.07 2.74 -24.55
N LYS A 162 -13.56 1.91 -23.67
CA LYS A 162 -13.25 0.51 -23.95
C LYS A 162 -14.54 -0.28 -24.22
N ASP A 163 -15.55 -0.14 -23.34
CA ASP A 163 -16.87 -0.77 -23.51
C ASP A 163 -17.62 -0.25 -24.76
N ALA A 164 -17.47 1.03 -25.11
CA ALA A 164 -18.04 1.59 -26.32
C ALA A 164 -17.33 1.08 -27.58
N ALA A 165 -16.01 0.98 -27.56
CA ALA A 165 -15.22 0.44 -28.66
C ALA A 165 -15.49 -1.06 -28.88
N GLU A 166 -15.64 -1.82 -27.80
CA GLU A 166 -15.93 -3.26 -27.86
C GLU A 166 -17.35 -3.53 -28.38
N ARG A 167 -18.32 -2.66 -28.02
CA ARG A 167 -19.70 -2.73 -28.57
C ARG A 167 -19.77 -2.38 -30.03
N VAL A 168 -18.92 -1.48 -30.51
CA VAL A 168 -18.88 -1.12 -31.95
C VAL A 168 -18.30 -2.26 -32.79
N ILE A 169 -17.36 -3.04 -32.22
CA ILE A 169 -16.78 -4.21 -32.92
C ILE A 169 -17.76 -5.40 -32.97
N GLN A 170 -18.74 -5.45 -32.04
CA GLN A 170 -19.73 -6.52 -31.96
C GLN A 170 -21.04 -6.25 -32.71
N LEU A 171 -21.14 -5.19 -33.52
CA LEU A 171 -22.31 -5.01 -34.40
C LEU A 171 -22.21 -6.00 -35.56
N PRO A 172 -23.06 -7.04 -35.63
CA PRO A 172 -23.12 -7.94 -36.78
C PRO A 172 -23.85 -7.20 -37.89
N GLY A 173 -23.12 -6.86 -38.93
CA GLY A 173 -23.73 -6.44 -40.20
C GLY A 173 -23.26 -5.12 -40.77
N LEU A 174 -22.01 -5.05 -41.16
CA LEU A 174 -21.58 -4.20 -42.28
C LEU A 174 -20.70 -5.06 -43.18
N MET A 175 -21.37 -5.93 -43.91
CA MET A 175 -20.91 -6.37 -45.24
C MET A 175 -21.67 -5.62 -46.29
#